data_24a513f6d18947fa366c1072679bacb0
#
_entry.id   24a513f6d18947fa366c1072679bacb0
#
_cell.length_a   1.000
_cell.length_b   1.000
_cell.length_c   1.000
_cell.angle_alpha   90.00
_cell.angle_beta   90.00
_cell.angle_gamma   90.00
#
_symmetry.space_group_name_H-M   'P 1'
#
loop_
_entity.id
_entity.type
_entity.pdbx_description
1 polymer ?
#
loop_
_entity_poly.entity_id
_entity_poly.type
_entity_poly.pdbx_seq_one_letter_code
_entity_poly.pdbx_strand_id
1 'polypeptide(L)'
;MAETDVVFPTTKAAIQEALKAVGVDGVRCRNVFLIELDSNLSGFCHCLNQSDSVDELNYLCHLLSDMTDTELATFRAVVEYGAHNENAAALINLALNVESYDFYAGVDSDKELGRIYAEDMGTIDVPEEVRPFFDYAAYGRKVREDDKGCFVNDGYLMRSGLTFREHYRGPENIPKEYRVFAFPKLSIRERLAVCQEMSDKAAQHSKPIPEAGRDER
;
A
#
# COMPACT_ATOMS: atom_id res chain seq x y z
N MET A 1 4.55 -5.80 24.68
CA MET A 1 4.50 -4.56 23.87
C MET A 1 3.04 -4.15 23.84
N ALA A 2 2.70 -2.89 24.00
CA ALA A 2 1.30 -2.46 23.89
C ALA A 2 0.99 -2.24 22.40
N GLU A 3 -0.21 -2.65 21.97
CA GLU A 3 -0.67 -2.58 20.58
C GLU A 3 -2.07 -1.97 20.53
N THR A 4 -2.43 -1.42 19.39
CA THR A 4 -3.75 -0.84 19.11
C THR A 4 -4.01 -0.84 17.63
N ASP A 5 -5.26 -0.97 17.24
CA ASP A 5 -5.70 -0.97 15.85
C ASP A 5 -5.99 0.45 15.36
N VAL A 6 -5.68 0.68 14.09
CA VAL A 6 -6.01 1.92 13.38
C VAL A 6 -6.55 1.57 12.00
N VAL A 7 -7.72 2.10 11.67
CA VAL A 7 -8.34 1.94 10.35
C VAL A 7 -7.88 3.07 9.44
N PHE A 8 -7.42 2.73 8.24
CA PHE A 8 -7.03 3.68 7.20
C PHE A 8 -8.11 3.76 6.09
N PRO A 9 -8.29 4.94 5.47
CA PRO A 9 -7.65 6.22 5.78
C PRO A 9 -8.08 6.78 7.14
N THR A 10 -7.19 7.51 7.80
CA THR A 10 -7.37 7.98 9.17
C THR A 10 -7.04 9.46 9.33
N THR A 11 -7.21 9.98 10.55
CA THR A 11 -6.93 11.37 10.90
C THR A 11 -5.77 11.49 11.91
N LYS A 12 -5.14 12.66 11.93
CA LYS A 12 -4.09 12.96 12.90
C LYS A 12 -4.55 12.81 14.35
N ALA A 13 -5.82 13.15 14.65
CA ALA A 13 -6.39 13.00 15.97
C ALA A 13 -6.50 11.52 16.37
N ALA A 14 -6.99 10.67 15.47
CA ALA A 14 -7.09 9.23 15.70
C ALA A 14 -5.72 8.59 15.94
N ILE A 15 -4.70 8.95 15.16
CA ILE A 15 -3.32 8.48 15.39
C ILE A 15 -2.81 8.90 16.76
N GLN A 16 -3.06 10.16 17.18
CA GLN A 16 -2.62 10.63 18.49
C GLN A 16 -3.34 9.92 19.65
N GLU A 17 -4.63 9.59 19.50
CA GLU A 17 -5.39 8.79 20.48
C GLU A 17 -4.87 7.36 20.55
N ALA A 18 -4.63 6.72 19.42
CA ALA A 18 -4.05 5.39 19.35
C ALA A 18 -2.68 5.34 20.05
N LEU A 19 -1.79 6.29 19.76
CA LEU A 19 -0.49 6.41 20.41
C LEU A 19 -0.58 6.60 21.91
N LYS A 20 -1.55 7.41 22.39
CA LYS A 20 -1.82 7.59 23.83
C LYS A 20 -2.28 6.29 24.49
N ALA A 21 -3.17 5.55 23.83
CA ALA A 21 -3.71 4.28 24.35
C ALA A 21 -2.60 3.25 24.61
N VAL A 22 -1.55 3.23 23.79
CA VAL A 22 -0.40 2.34 23.97
C VAL A 22 0.77 2.98 24.75
N GLY A 23 0.56 4.17 25.35
CA GLY A 23 1.55 4.85 26.19
C GLY A 23 2.72 5.49 25.41
N VAL A 24 2.56 5.72 24.11
CA VAL A 24 3.56 6.41 23.27
C VAL A 24 3.29 7.92 23.34
N ASP A 25 4.23 8.66 23.91
CA ASP A 25 4.12 10.12 24.12
C ASP A 25 5.16 10.94 23.36
N GLY A 26 6.04 10.29 22.59
CA GLY A 26 7.12 10.94 21.85
C GLY A 26 8.30 11.40 22.72
N VAL A 27 8.25 11.20 24.03
CA VAL A 27 9.32 11.49 25.00
C VAL A 27 9.94 10.19 25.50
N ARG A 28 9.15 9.32 26.11
CA ARG A 28 9.58 7.99 26.61
C ARG A 28 9.71 6.97 25.46
N CYS A 29 8.74 6.96 24.58
CA CYS A 29 8.64 6.00 23.47
C CYS A 29 8.56 6.78 22.15
N ARG A 30 9.54 6.55 21.26
CA ARG A 30 9.62 7.22 19.96
C ARG A 30 9.51 6.26 18.78
N ASN A 31 9.65 4.97 19.03
CA ASN A 31 9.60 3.96 17.98
C ASN A 31 8.19 3.37 17.92
N VAL A 32 7.62 3.42 16.73
CA VAL A 32 6.32 2.82 16.40
C VAL A 32 6.56 1.92 15.19
N PHE A 33 6.03 0.72 15.23
CA PHE A 33 6.13 -0.26 14.16
C PHE A 33 4.73 -0.75 13.80
N LEU A 34 4.51 -1.03 12.54
CA LEU A 34 3.37 -1.79 12.06
C LEU A 34 3.59 -3.25 12.40
N ILE A 35 2.67 -3.86 13.13
CA ILE A 35 2.80 -5.25 13.59
C ILE A 35 2.05 -6.17 12.62
N GLU A 36 0.82 -5.79 12.30
CA GLU A 36 -0.07 -6.54 11.44
C GLU A 36 -0.85 -5.59 10.55
N LEU A 37 -1.13 -6.00 9.34
CA LEU A 37 -1.91 -5.26 8.36
C LEU A 37 -3.00 -6.20 7.83
N ASP A 38 -4.24 -5.74 7.88
CA ASP A 38 -5.39 -6.43 7.31
C ASP A 38 -6.05 -5.56 6.23
N SER A 39 -6.55 -6.18 5.17
CA SER A 39 -7.16 -5.48 4.05
C SER A 39 -8.15 -6.37 3.31
N ASN A 40 -9.22 -5.76 2.80
CA ASN A 40 -10.17 -6.41 1.90
C ASN A 40 -9.58 -6.68 0.50
N LEU A 41 -8.43 -6.07 0.18
CA LEU A 41 -7.76 -6.25 -1.10
C LEU A 41 -6.82 -7.46 -1.01
N SER A 42 -7.15 -8.52 -1.75
CA SER A 42 -6.33 -9.74 -1.78
C SER A 42 -4.88 -9.42 -2.22
N GLY A 43 -3.91 -9.98 -1.50
CA GLY A 43 -2.48 -9.79 -1.80
C GLY A 43 -1.89 -8.45 -1.37
N PHE A 44 -2.70 -7.44 -1.08
CA PHE A 44 -2.26 -6.08 -0.77
C PHE A 44 -1.30 -6.01 0.44
N CYS A 45 -1.66 -6.68 1.53
CA CYS A 45 -0.84 -6.65 2.75
C CYS A 45 0.54 -7.27 2.58
N HIS A 46 0.71 -8.20 1.64
CA HIS A 46 2.01 -8.80 1.35
C HIS A 46 2.98 -7.85 0.64
N CYS A 47 2.46 -6.78 0.06
CA CYS A 47 3.24 -5.75 -0.62
C CYS A 47 3.75 -4.66 0.33
N LEU A 48 3.30 -4.67 1.59
CA LEU A 48 3.62 -3.66 2.60
C LEU A 48 4.64 -4.20 3.61
N ASN A 49 5.47 -3.31 4.13
CA ASN A 49 6.52 -3.63 5.08
C ASN A 49 6.26 -2.95 6.43
N GLN A 50 6.75 -3.55 7.51
CA GLN A 50 6.67 -2.96 8.85
C GLN A 50 7.37 -1.60 8.97
N SER A 51 8.27 -1.30 8.05
CA SER A 51 9.01 -0.04 7.96
C SER A 51 8.31 1.03 7.13
N ASP A 52 7.22 0.69 6.42
CA ASP A 52 6.46 1.66 5.64
C ASP A 52 5.87 2.74 6.55
N SER A 53 5.86 3.96 6.06
CA SER A 53 5.41 5.11 6.84
C SER A 53 3.89 5.11 7.02
N VAL A 54 3.43 5.41 8.23
CA VAL A 54 1.99 5.62 8.52
C VAL A 54 1.38 6.67 7.58
N ASP A 55 2.14 7.71 7.24
CA ASP A 55 1.68 8.75 6.31
C ASP A 55 1.57 8.22 4.87
N GLU A 56 2.48 7.34 4.43
CA GLU A 56 2.39 6.67 3.13
C GLU A 56 1.18 5.76 3.05
N LEU A 57 0.94 4.95 4.08
CA LEU A 57 -0.24 4.10 4.15
C LEU A 57 -1.53 4.91 4.13
N ASN A 58 -1.58 6.01 4.88
CA ASN A 58 -2.74 6.89 4.88
C ASN A 58 -3.00 7.51 3.52
N TYR A 59 -1.96 7.99 2.86
CA TYR A 59 -2.06 8.57 1.52
C TYR A 59 -2.48 7.52 0.48
N LEU A 60 -1.88 6.34 0.51
CA LEU A 60 -2.26 5.23 -0.36
C LEU A 60 -3.73 4.86 -0.19
N CYS A 61 -4.21 4.71 1.05
CA CYS A 61 -5.60 4.38 1.32
C CYS A 61 -6.56 5.49 0.86
N HIS A 62 -6.18 6.77 0.91
CA HIS A 62 -6.96 7.85 0.32
C HIS A 62 -7.03 7.72 -1.21
N LEU A 63 -5.91 7.49 -1.88
CA LEU A 63 -5.89 7.28 -3.33
C LEU A 63 -6.81 6.13 -3.74
N LEU A 64 -6.74 4.99 -3.02
CA LEU A 64 -7.60 3.83 -3.30
C LEU A 64 -9.09 4.12 -3.01
N SER A 65 -9.38 4.93 -2.00
CA SER A 65 -10.77 5.32 -1.67
C SER A 65 -11.41 6.24 -2.69
N ASP A 66 -10.60 7.00 -3.42
CA ASP A 66 -11.04 7.93 -4.45
C ASP A 66 -11.19 7.26 -5.84
N MET A 67 -10.72 6.01 -5.98
CA MET A 67 -10.85 5.24 -7.22
C MET A 67 -12.28 4.79 -7.48
N THR A 68 -12.63 4.77 -8.76
CA THR A 68 -13.83 4.07 -9.24
C THR A 68 -13.66 2.55 -9.09
N ASP A 69 -14.76 1.82 -9.13
CA ASP A 69 -14.74 0.33 -9.07
C ASP A 69 -13.85 -0.27 -10.18
N THR A 70 -13.86 0.32 -11.36
CA THR A 70 -13.05 -0.13 -12.50
C THR A 70 -11.56 0.12 -12.26
N GLU A 71 -11.18 1.30 -11.78
CA GLU A 71 -9.79 1.63 -11.44
C GLU A 71 -9.26 0.74 -10.31
N LEU A 72 -10.09 0.51 -9.29
CA LEU A 72 -9.73 -0.37 -8.17
C LEU A 72 -9.56 -1.82 -8.64
N ALA A 73 -10.41 -2.30 -9.56
CA ALA A 73 -10.26 -3.63 -10.16
C ALA A 73 -8.95 -3.73 -10.96
N THR A 74 -8.62 -2.70 -11.75
CA THR A 74 -7.36 -2.63 -12.49
C THR A 74 -6.16 -2.60 -11.55
N PHE A 75 -6.20 -1.77 -10.51
CA PHE A 75 -5.15 -1.72 -9.48
C PHE A 75 -4.90 -3.10 -8.86
N ARG A 76 -5.97 -3.79 -8.45
CA ARG A 76 -5.89 -5.15 -7.88
C ARG A 76 -5.28 -6.15 -8.86
N ALA A 77 -5.70 -6.12 -10.12
CA ALA A 77 -5.17 -7.00 -11.16
C ALA A 77 -3.66 -6.80 -11.37
N VAL A 78 -3.18 -5.54 -11.34
CA VAL A 78 -1.75 -5.22 -11.47
C VAL A 78 -0.95 -5.70 -10.27
N VAL A 79 -1.46 -5.48 -9.04
CA VAL A 79 -0.82 -5.97 -7.79
C VAL A 79 -0.72 -7.49 -7.80
N GLU A 80 -1.78 -8.17 -8.21
CA GLU A 80 -1.82 -9.63 -8.30
C GLU A 80 -0.87 -10.19 -9.37
N TYR A 81 -0.75 -9.50 -10.50
CA TYR A 81 0.25 -9.81 -11.53
C TYR A 81 1.69 -9.70 -11.01
N GLY A 82 1.90 -9.00 -9.89
CA GLY A 82 3.21 -8.84 -9.27
C GLY A 82 4.01 -7.66 -9.79
N ALA A 83 3.35 -6.67 -10.41
CA ALA A 83 4.00 -5.44 -10.83
C ALA A 83 3.74 -4.31 -9.81
N HIS A 84 4.77 -3.50 -9.55
CA HIS A 84 4.70 -2.33 -8.64
C HIS A 84 4.19 -2.66 -7.24
N ASN A 85 4.60 -3.80 -6.69
CA ASN A 85 4.13 -4.32 -5.40
C ASN A 85 5.25 -4.51 -4.35
N GLU A 86 6.38 -3.82 -4.51
CA GLU A 86 7.55 -4.00 -3.65
C GLU A 86 7.41 -3.30 -2.28
N ASN A 87 6.66 -2.20 -2.20
CA ASN A 87 6.46 -1.39 -0.99
C ASN A 87 5.35 -0.33 -1.20
N ALA A 88 5.03 0.42 -0.14
CA ALA A 88 4.02 1.47 -0.19
C ALA A 88 4.29 2.52 -1.29
N ALA A 89 5.54 2.90 -1.52
CA ALA A 89 5.89 3.89 -2.55
C ALA A 89 5.59 3.38 -3.97
N ALA A 90 5.86 2.10 -4.26
CA ALA A 90 5.53 1.48 -5.53
C ALA A 90 4.00 1.41 -5.73
N LEU A 91 3.25 1.07 -4.69
CA LEU A 91 1.79 1.04 -4.72
C LEU A 91 1.18 2.44 -4.90
N ILE A 92 1.74 3.49 -4.27
CA ILE A 92 1.33 4.88 -4.49
C ILE A 92 1.56 5.27 -5.96
N ASN A 93 2.73 4.93 -6.53
CA ASN A 93 2.98 5.20 -7.94
C ASN A 93 2.03 4.43 -8.84
N LEU A 94 1.70 3.19 -8.54
CA LEU A 94 0.69 2.43 -9.27
C LEU A 94 -0.68 3.11 -9.19
N ALA A 95 -1.10 3.53 -8.00
CA ALA A 95 -2.36 4.22 -7.81
C ALA A 95 -2.46 5.53 -8.61
N LEU A 96 -1.35 6.26 -8.74
CA LEU A 96 -1.24 7.50 -9.52
C LEU A 96 -1.09 7.27 -11.04
N ASN A 97 -1.00 6.03 -11.49
CA ASN A 97 -0.83 5.64 -12.89
C ASN A 97 -1.71 4.46 -13.28
N VAL A 98 -2.82 4.25 -12.60
CA VAL A 98 -3.69 3.10 -12.86
C VAL A 98 -4.16 3.06 -14.32
N GLU A 99 -4.34 4.23 -14.93
CA GLU A 99 -4.69 4.38 -16.35
C GLU A 99 -3.61 3.88 -17.33
N SER A 100 -2.39 3.57 -16.85
CA SER A 100 -1.35 2.94 -17.67
C SER A 100 -1.64 1.46 -17.97
N TYR A 101 -2.72 0.93 -17.42
CA TYR A 101 -3.17 -0.43 -17.61
C TYR A 101 -4.65 -0.45 -17.98
N ASP A 102 -4.99 -1.42 -18.84
CA ASP A 102 -6.37 -1.78 -19.16
C ASP A 102 -6.66 -3.17 -18.57
N PHE A 103 -7.81 -3.29 -17.91
CA PHE A 103 -8.26 -4.55 -17.33
C PHE A 103 -9.67 -4.89 -17.81
N TYR A 104 -9.80 -6.04 -18.44
CA TYR A 104 -11.06 -6.58 -18.94
C TYR A 104 -11.54 -7.67 -18.00
N ALA A 105 -12.42 -7.29 -17.07
CA ALA A 105 -12.98 -8.20 -16.09
C ALA A 105 -13.79 -9.32 -16.75
N GLY A 106 -13.63 -10.56 -16.26
CA GLY A 106 -14.34 -11.72 -16.74
C GLY A 106 -13.80 -12.31 -18.05
N VAL A 107 -12.72 -11.78 -18.61
CA VAL A 107 -12.08 -12.30 -19.83
C VAL A 107 -10.98 -13.29 -19.41
N ASP A 108 -11.27 -14.58 -19.45
CA ASP A 108 -10.41 -15.63 -18.92
C ASP A 108 -9.77 -16.53 -19.99
N SER A 109 -10.04 -16.27 -21.27
CA SER A 109 -9.60 -17.14 -22.37
C SER A 109 -9.27 -16.36 -23.64
N ASP A 110 -8.36 -16.92 -24.44
CA ASP A 110 -8.05 -16.40 -25.78
C ASP A 110 -9.31 -16.32 -26.66
N LYS A 111 -10.25 -17.25 -26.49
CA LYS A 111 -11.50 -17.26 -27.27
C LYS A 111 -12.37 -16.07 -26.94
N GLU A 112 -12.52 -15.75 -25.66
CA GLU A 112 -13.34 -14.62 -25.21
C GLU A 112 -12.67 -13.29 -25.57
N LEU A 113 -11.36 -13.19 -25.35
CA LEU A 113 -10.57 -12.05 -25.80
C LEU A 113 -10.74 -11.79 -27.30
N GLY A 114 -10.61 -12.83 -28.11
CA GLY A 114 -10.78 -12.72 -29.56
C GLY A 114 -12.21 -12.30 -29.95
N ARG A 115 -13.23 -12.75 -29.22
CA ARG A 115 -14.62 -12.35 -29.46
C ARG A 115 -14.83 -10.86 -29.16
N ILE A 116 -14.35 -10.38 -28.01
CA ILE A 116 -14.46 -8.98 -27.61
C ILE A 116 -13.78 -8.07 -28.62
N TYR A 117 -12.55 -8.40 -29.04
CA TYR A 117 -11.82 -7.59 -30.01
C TYR A 117 -12.50 -7.59 -31.40
N ALA A 118 -13.00 -8.74 -31.85
CA ALA A 118 -13.64 -8.84 -33.15
C ALA A 118 -15.04 -8.22 -33.17
N GLU A 119 -15.89 -8.56 -32.18
CA GLU A 119 -17.31 -8.22 -32.20
C GLU A 119 -17.62 -6.91 -31.47
N ASP A 120 -17.08 -6.72 -30.25
CA ASP A 120 -17.43 -5.58 -29.42
C ASP A 120 -16.60 -4.33 -29.81
N MET A 121 -15.29 -4.52 -30.04
CA MET A 121 -14.41 -3.43 -30.44
C MET A 121 -14.35 -3.22 -31.96
N GLY A 122 -14.81 -4.19 -32.74
CA GLY A 122 -14.83 -4.12 -34.20
C GLY A 122 -13.46 -3.99 -34.86
N THR A 123 -12.42 -4.57 -34.23
CA THR A 123 -11.05 -4.49 -34.74
C THR A 123 -10.83 -5.25 -36.05
N ILE A 124 -11.74 -6.18 -36.36
CA ILE A 124 -11.83 -6.93 -37.62
C ILE A 124 -13.29 -7.08 -38.02
N ASP A 125 -13.58 -6.91 -39.30
CA ASP A 125 -14.92 -7.13 -39.83
C ASP A 125 -15.13 -8.64 -40.08
N VAL A 126 -15.99 -9.27 -39.25
CA VAL A 126 -16.39 -10.67 -39.38
C VAL A 126 -17.83 -10.71 -39.82
N PRO A 127 -18.13 -11.03 -41.12
CA PRO A 127 -19.49 -11.16 -41.61
C PRO A 127 -20.30 -12.15 -40.76
N GLU A 128 -21.60 -11.86 -40.58
CA GLU A 128 -22.45 -12.64 -39.69
C GLU A 128 -22.49 -14.12 -40.06
N GLU A 129 -22.48 -14.42 -41.36
CA GLU A 129 -22.50 -15.78 -41.89
C GLU A 129 -21.20 -16.55 -41.58
N VAL A 130 -20.08 -15.82 -41.31
CA VAL A 130 -18.77 -16.40 -41.03
C VAL A 130 -18.52 -16.56 -39.52
N ARG A 131 -19.21 -15.79 -38.66
CA ARG A 131 -19.02 -15.82 -37.21
C ARG A 131 -19.05 -17.23 -36.58
N PRO A 132 -19.98 -18.13 -36.98
CA PRO A 132 -20.00 -19.48 -36.42
C PRO A 132 -18.77 -20.34 -36.75
N PHE A 133 -17.98 -19.95 -37.76
CA PHE A 133 -16.79 -20.65 -38.26
C PHE A 133 -15.48 -19.90 -37.95
N PHE A 134 -15.58 -18.70 -37.39
CA PHE A 134 -14.41 -17.88 -37.10
C PHE A 134 -13.66 -18.42 -35.87
N ASP A 135 -12.36 -18.60 -35.97
CA ASP A 135 -11.51 -19.08 -34.88
C ASP A 135 -11.14 -17.91 -33.94
N TYR A 136 -12.06 -17.56 -33.04
CA TYR A 136 -11.86 -16.53 -32.04
C TYR A 136 -10.67 -16.84 -31.11
N ALA A 137 -10.37 -18.13 -30.85
CA ALA A 137 -9.27 -18.49 -29.97
C ALA A 137 -7.91 -18.21 -30.64
N ALA A 138 -7.77 -18.52 -31.92
CA ALA A 138 -6.56 -18.18 -32.67
C ALA A 138 -6.37 -16.66 -32.78
N TYR A 139 -7.47 -15.93 -33.02
CA TYR A 139 -7.45 -14.47 -33.11
C TYR A 139 -7.10 -13.84 -31.76
N GLY A 140 -7.73 -14.25 -30.66
CA GLY A 140 -7.42 -13.73 -29.33
C GLY A 140 -6.01 -14.02 -28.86
N ARG A 141 -5.45 -15.20 -29.24
CA ARG A 141 -4.04 -15.49 -28.98
C ARG A 141 -3.13 -14.48 -29.69
N LYS A 142 -3.44 -14.16 -30.95
CA LYS A 142 -2.71 -13.15 -31.71
C LYS A 142 -2.79 -11.77 -31.06
N VAL A 143 -4.01 -11.36 -30.63
CA VAL A 143 -4.24 -10.11 -29.90
C VAL A 143 -3.38 -10.08 -28.64
N ARG A 144 -3.45 -11.11 -27.80
CA ARG A 144 -2.67 -11.19 -26.56
C ARG A 144 -1.16 -11.10 -26.78
N GLU A 145 -0.65 -11.72 -27.85
CA GLU A 145 0.76 -11.62 -28.22
C GLU A 145 1.14 -10.19 -28.65
N ASP A 146 0.29 -9.52 -29.42
CA ASP A 146 0.54 -8.15 -29.90
C ASP A 146 0.46 -7.13 -28.75
N ASP A 147 -0.52 -7.25 -27.87
CA ASP A 147 -0.73 -6.37 -26.72
C ASP A 147 0.24 -6.68 -25.56
N LYS A 148 0.91 -7.84 -25.61
CA LYS A 148 1.74 -8.36 -24.51
C LYS A 148 0.99 -8.46 -23.20
N GLY A 149 -0.31 -8.72 -23.27
CA GLY A 149 -1.17 -8.87 -22.12
C GLY A 149 -1.11 -10.27 -21.52
N CYS A 150 -1.75 -10.43 -20.38
CA CYS A 150 -1.81 -11.70 -19.66
C CYS A 150 -3.18 -11.89 -18.98
N PHE A 151 -3.55 -13.15 -18.80
CA PHE A 151 -4.68 -13.49 -17.94
C PHE A 151 -4.25 -13.46 -16.48
N VAL A 152 -5.07 -12.84 -15.65
CA VAL A 152 -5.00 -12.83 -14.18
C VAL A 152 -6.29 -13.45 -13.63
N ASN A 153 -6.43 -13.61 -12.30
CA ASN A 153 -7.53 -14.38 -11.74
C ASN A 153 -8.92 -14.00 -12.26
N ASP A 154 -9.21 -12.71 -12.35
CA ASP A 154 -10.56 -12.24 -12.65
C ASP A 154 -10.68 -11.61 -14.05
N GLY A 155 -9.67 -11.77 -14.93
CA GLY A 155 -9.75 -11.15 -16.26
C GLY A 155 -8.43 -11.09 -17.03
N TYR A 156 -8.41 -10.20 -18.00
CA TYR A 156 -7.27 -9.95 -18.89
C TYR A 156 -6.67 -8.58 -18.62
N LEU A 157 -5.37 -8.53 -18.39
CA LEU A 157 -4.60 -7.34 -18.08
C LEU A 157 -3.61 -7.02 -19.19
N MET A 158 -3.55 -5.76 -19.61
CA MET A 158 -2.57 -5.28 -20.58
C MET A 158 -2.13 -3.85 -20.27
N ARG A 159 -1.07 -3.38 -20.96
CA ARG A 159 -0.70 -1.96 -20.93
C ARG A 159 -1.61 -1.15 -21.85
N SER A 160 -2.11 -0.02 -21.36
CA SER A 160 -2.98 0.88 -22.14
C SER A 160 -2.23 1.68 -23.23
N GLY A 161 -0.91 1.64 -23.21
CA GLY A 161 -0.07 2.49 -24.07
C GLY A 161 0.29 3.84 -23.45
N LEU A 162 -0.33 4.23 -22.34
CA LEU A 162 0.08 5.40 -21.57
C LEU A 162 1.40 5.14 -20.85
N THR A 163 2.22 6.18 -20.73
CA THR A 163 3.53 6.07 -20.09
C THR A 163 3.39 6.10 -18.58
N PHE A 164 3.78 5.04 -17.91
CA PHE A 164 3.92 5.02 -16.45
C PHE A 164 5.00 6.02 -16.01
N ARG A 165 4.66 6.90 -15.06
CA ARG A 165 5.56 7.94 -14.55
C ARG A 165 5.71 7.82 -13.04
N GLU A 166 6.93 7.92 -12.56
CA GLU A 166 7.22 7.94 -11.14
C GLU A 166 6.90 9.33 -10.55
N HIS A 167 5.67 9.51 -10.08
CA HIS A 167 5.19 10.75 -9.48
C HIS A 167 5.58 10.88 -8.02
N TYR A 168 5.56 9.76 -7.31
CA TYR A 168 5.89 9.68 -5.90
C TYR A 168 7.35 9.23 -5.72
N ARG A 169 8.13 10.02 -4.98
CA ARG A 169 9.56 9.76 -4.74
C ARG A 169 9.93 9.68 -3.27
N GLY A 170 8.96 9.90 -2.38
CA GLY A 170 9.18 9.83 -0.95
C GLY A 170 8.19 10.68 -0.14
N PRO A 171 8.29 10.63 1.21
CA PRO A 171 7.32 11.26 2.12
C PRO A 171 7.11 12.77 1.94
N GLU A 172 8.07 13.47 1.35
CA GLU A 172 7.95 14.90 1.02
C GLU A 172 6.92 15.17 -0.08
N ASN A 173 6.61 14.19 -0.91
CA ASN A 173 5.58 14.30 -1.96
C ASN A 173 4.16 14.09 -1.43
N ILE A 174 3.99 13.59 -0.18
CA ILE A 174 2.67 13.42 0.40
C ILE A 174 2.05 14.80 0.66
N PRO A 175 0.84 15.10 0.14
CA PRO A 175 0.14 16.34 0.46
C PRO A 175 -0.08 16.49 1.96
N LYS A 176 -0.02 17.72 2.46
CA LYS A 176 -0.02 18.00 3.92
C LYS A 176 -1.27 17.48 4.65
N GLU A 177 -2.40 17.46 3.97
CA GLU A 177 -3.68 16.96 4.47
C GLU A 177 -3.67 15.47 4.79
N TYR A 178 -2.85 14.68 4.08
CA TYR A 178 -2.74 13.22 4.28
C TYR A 178 -1.63 12.83 5.27
N ARG A 179 -0.82 13.81 5.75
CA ARG A 179 0.20 13.56 6.77
C ARG A 179 -0.44 13.53 8.15
N VAL A 180 -0.67 12.35 8.66
CA VAL A 180 -1.42 12.10 9.90
C VAL A 180 -0.54 11.74 11.08
N PHE A 181 0.68 11.25 10.84
CA PHE A 181 1.55 10.80 11.90
C PHE A 181 2.07 11.99 12.72
N ALA A 182 1.72 12.01 13.99
CA ALA A 182 2.29 12.96 14.94
C ALA A 182 2.14 12.40 16.36
N PHE A 183 3.18 12.54 17.16
CA PHE A 183 3.10 12.23 18.58
C PHE A 183 2.06 13.10 19.31
N PRO A 184 1.47 12.59 20.39
CA PRO A 184 0.58 13.36 21.23
C PRO A 184 1.24 14.66 21.72
N LYS A 185 0.50 15.76 21.68
CA LYS A 185 0.99 17.04 22.22
C LYS A 185 0.88 17.02 23.73
N LEU A 186 2.01 16.81 24.41
CA LEU A 186 2.10 16.96 25.86
C LEU A 186 2.28 18.44 26.23
N SER A 187 1.59 18.89 27.28
CA SER A 187 1.84 20.18 27.89
C SER A 187 3.27 20.25 28.49
N ILE A 188 3.79 21.44 28.70
CA ILE A 188 5.12 21.62 29.31
C ILE A 188 5.20 20.90 30.67
N ARG A 189 4.13 20.93 31.44
CA ARG A 189 4.06 20.29 32.76
C ARG A 189 4.14 18.75 32.65
N GLU A 190 3.42 18.17 31.72
CA GLU A 190 3.45 16.72 31.46
C GLU A 190 4.84 16.28 30.95
N ARG A 191 5.45 17.05 30.06
CA ARG A 191 6.82 16.77 29.56
C ARG A 191 7.84 16.78 30.70
N LEU A 192 7.76 17.77 31.60
CA LEU A 192 8.63 17.84 32.76
C LEU A 192 8.42 16.65 33.70
N ALA A 193 7.19 16.25 33.97
CA ALA A 193 6.90 15.09 34.79
C ALA A 193 7.48 13.79 34.20
N VAL A 194 7.32 13.58 32.88
CA VAL A 194 7.91 12.43 32.18
C VAL A 194 9.45 12.44 32.25
N CYS A 195 10.08 13.60 32.04
CA CYS A 195 11.54 13.71 32.14
C CYS A 195 12.06 13.44 33.56
N GLN A 196 11.30 13.87 34.56
CA GLN A 196 11.62 13.63 35.97
C GLN A 196 11.54 12.16 36.33
N GLU A 197 10.47 11.46 35.92
CA GLU A 197 10.34 10.00 36.10
C GLU A 197 11.46 9.21 35.40
N MET A 198 11.88 9.63 34.19
CA MET A 198 13.00 9.01 33.48
C MET A 198 14.32 9.20 34.21
N SER A 199 14.55 10.40 34.77
CA SER A 199 15.75 10.71 35.57
C SER A 199 15.80 9.88 36.85
N ASP A 200 14.67 9.78 37.56
CA ASP A 200 14.58 9.01 38.80
C ASP A 200 14.79 7.51 38.59
N LYS A 201 14.24 6.96 37.50
CA LYS A 201 14.49 5.56 37.10
C LYS A 201 15.94 5.31 36.73
N ALA A 202 16.58 6.23 36.02
CA ALA A 202 17.99 6.13 35.67
C ALA A 202 18.89 6.18 36.93
N ALA A 203 18.57 7.04 37.90
CA ALA A 203 19.27 7.11 39.15
C ALA A 203 19.15 5.85 40.03
N GLN A 204 17.98 5.18 39.99
CA GLN A 204 17.75 3.92 40.70
C GLN A 204 18.53 2.73 40.09
N HIS A 205 18.84 2.77 38.80
CA HIS A 205 19.60 1.71 38.10
C HIS A 205 21.11 1.89 38.18
N SER A 206 21.59 3.07 38.54
CA SER A 206 23.00 3.34 38.79
C SER A 206 23.37 3.06 40.28
N LYS A 207 23.31 1.78 40.70
CA LYS A 207 23.94 1.36 41.96
C LYS A 207 25.47 1.48 41.80
N PRO A 208 26.18 2.09 42.80
CA PRO A 208 27.61 2.13 42.74
C PRO A 208 28.21 0.71 42.76
N ILE A 209 29.17 0.48 41.87
CA ILE A 209 30.01 -0.73 41.89
C ILE A 209 30.76 -0.72 43.23
N PRO A 210 30.70 -1.80 44.06
CA PRO A 210 31.49 -1.84 45.28
C PRO A 210 32.96 -1.73 44.91
N GLU A 211 33.69 -0.77 45.49
CA GLU A 211 35.13 -0.71 45.42
C GLU A 211 35.71 -2.01 45.96
N ALA A 212 36.39 -2.75 45.08
CA ALA A 212 37.15 -3.92 45.49
C ALA A 212 38.27 -3.44 46.41
N GLY A 213 38.21 -3.88 47.69
CA GLY A 213 39.20 -3.55 48.71
C GLY A 213 40.62 -3.83 48.22
N ARG A 214 41.47 -2.83 48.32
CA ARG A 214 42.92 -3.02 48.27
C ARG A 214 43.31 -3.76 49.53
N ASP A 215 43.59 -5.05 49.39
CA ASP A 215 44.39 -5.75 50.40
C ASP A 215 45.84 -5.28 50.30
N GLU A 216 46.29 -4.60 51.36
CA GLU A 216 47.70 -4.40 51.65
C GLU A 216 48.29 -5.71 52.14
N ARG A 217 49.30 -6.19 51.44
CA ARG A 217 50.48 -6.86 52.04
C ARG A 217 51.71 -6.72 51.16
#